data_ec74169b459f5b65188ef643330a5e03
#
_entry.id   ec74169b459f5b65188ef643330a5e03
#
_cell.length_a   1.000
_cell.length_b   1.000
_cell.length_c   1.000
_cell.angle_alpha   90.00
_cell.angle_beta   90.00
_cell.angle_gamma   90.00
#
_symmetry.space_group_name_H-M   'P 1'
#
loop_
_entity.id
_entity.type
_entity.pdbx_description
1 polymer ?
#
loop_
_entity_poly.entity_id
_entity_poly.type
_entity_poly.pdbx_seq_one_letter_code
_entity_poly.pdbx_strand_id
1 'polypeptide(L)'
;MKVSQNWLKNLVEITSTPDDLSEKLSIGGFEVESLEDCSKNVNGVVLGKVLSVLKLEGSDKLSICQVDIGTSKNLQIICGARNIKPNIYVYVATVGAKLNAVNLTIKRSEIRGVMSEGMICSLQELGLEDSSEGIEIIDEDLALKHVLGTPCLLYTSDAADE
;
A
#
# COMPACT_ATOMS: atom_id res chain seq x y z
N MET A 1 -10.93 -16.72 10.22
CA MET A 1 -9.49 -16.65 9.87
C MET A 1 -9.37 -16.08 8.47
N LYS A 2 -8.56 -15.03 8.27
CA LYS A 2 -8.28 -14.49 6.92
C LYS A 2 -6.96 -15.07 6.41
N VAL A 3 -6.96 -15.57 5.18
CA VAL A 3 -5.77 -16.16 4.55
C VAL A 3 -5.57 -15.55 3.18
N SER A 4 -4.36 -15.07 2.89
CA SER A 4 -4.01 -14.52 1.59
C SER A 4 -3.69 -15.64 0.59
N GLN A 5 -4.26 -15.57 -0.61
CA GLN A 5 -3.91 -16.50 -1.69
C GLN A 5 -2.44 -16.37 -2.10
N ASN A 6 -1.88 -15.16 -2.07
CA ASN A 6 -0.46 -14.96 -2.40
C ASN A 6 0.46 -15.58 -1.36
N TRP A 7 0.10 -15.53 -0.08
CA TRP A 7 0.82 -16.25 0.97
C TRP A 7 0.74 -17.78 0.76
N LEU A 8 -0.44 -18.32 0.45
CA LEU A 8 -0.59 -19.75 0.15
C LEU A 8 0.28 -20.19 -1.03
N LYS A 9 0.45 -19.37 -2.06
CA LYS A 9 1.31 -19.66 -3.21
C LYS A 9 2.79 -19.81 -2.86
N ASN A 10 3.22 -19.26 -1.72
CA ASN A 10 4.59 -19.45 -1.23
C ASN A 10 4.78 -20.85 -0.59
N LEU A 11 3.70 -21.48 -0.15
CA LEU A 11 3.72 -22.78 0.52
C LEU A 11 3.39 -23.93 -0.44
N VAL A 12 2.47 -23.70 -1.38
CA VAL A 12 2.00 -24.72 -2.33
C VAL A 12 1.76 -24.10 -3.71
N GLU A 13 1.96 -24.89 -4.75
CA GLU A 13 1.65 -24.47 -6.11
C GLU A 13 0.12 -24.39 -6.31
N ILE A 14 -0.41 -23.18 -6.52
CA ILE A 14 -1.83 -22.93 -6.76
C ILE A 14 -2.00 -22.40 -8.17
N THR A 15 -2.57 -23.22 -9.04
CA THR A 15 -2.89 -22.87 -10.44
C THR A 15 -4.36 -22.51 -10.62
N SER A 16 -5.19 -22.72 -9.60
CA SER A 16 -6.63 -22.44 -9.62
C SER A 16 -6.90 -20.92 -9.48
N THR A 17 -8.04 -20.49 -10.03
CA THR A 17 -8.57 -19.16 -9.74
C THR A 17 -8.98 -19.04 -8.27
N PRO A 18 -9.12 -17.82 -7.71
CA PRO A 18 -9.59 -17.65 -6.33
C PRO A 18 -10.95 -18.31 -6.06
N ASP A 19 -11.89 -18.22 -7.01
CA ASP A 19 -13.23 -18.82 -6.92
C ASP A 19 -13.15 -20.35 -6.90
N ASP A 20 -12.38 -20.95 -7.85
CA ASP A 20 -12.17 -22.41 -7.89
C ASP A 20 -11.47 -22.93 -6.63
N LEU A 21 -10.54 -22.15 -6.07
CA LEU A 21 -9.86 -22.51 -4.83
C LEU A 21 -10.83 -22.50 -3.65
N SER A 22 -11.67 -21.48 -3.56
CA SER A 22 -12.71 -21.36 -2.53
C SER A 22 -13.68 -22.56 -2.57
N GLU A 23 -14.13 -22.95 -3.76
CA GLU A 23 -15.00 -24.10 -3.96
C GLU A 23 -14.32 -25.42 -3.52
N LYS A 24 -13.06 -25.63 -3.95
CA LYS A 24 -12.29 -26.84 -3.57
C LYS A 24 -12.05 -26.93 -2.07
N LEU A 25 -11.75 -25.80 -1.41
CA LEU A 25 -11.58 -25.75 0.04
C LEU A 25 -12.89 -26.11 0.75
N SER A 26 -14.01 -25.56 0.29
CA SER A 26 -15.34 -25.85 0.86
C SER A 26 -15.72 -27.32 0.71
N ILE A 27 -15.46 -27.91 -0.45
CA ILE A 27 -15.66 -29.37 -0.69
C ILE A 27 -14.73 -30.21 0.21
N GLY A 28 -13.50 -29.70 0.46
CA GLY A 28 -12.53 -30.35 1.33
C GLY A 28 -12.83 -30.24 2.85
N GLY A 29 -13.93 -29.56 3.21
CA GLY A 29 -14.38 -29.41 4.60
C GLY A 29 -13.91 -28.13 5.27
N PHE A 30 -13.28 -27.20 4.52
CA PHE A 30 -12.92 -25.85 4.98
C PHE A 30 -13.95 -24.86 4.47
N GLU A 31 -14.90 -24.48 5.30
CA GLU A 31 -15.91 -23.50 4.94
C GLU A 31 -15.28 -22.14 4.64
N VAL A 32 -15.46 -21.66 3.40
CA VAL A 32 -15.03 -20.33 2.97
C VAL A 32 -16.21 -19.37 3.08
N GLU A 33 -16.21 -18.53 4.10
CA GLU A 33 -17.28 -17.57 4.37
C GLU A 33 -17.34 -16.42 3.36
N SER A 34 -16.17 -15.95 2.91
CA SER A 34 -16.08 -14.83 1.95
C SER A 34 -14.78 -14.87 1.16
N LEU A 35 -14.83 -14.30 -0.02
CA LEU A 35 -13.67 -14.05 -0.88
C LEU A 35 -13.59 -12.55 -1.13
N GLU A 36 -12.49 -11.93 -0.68
CA GLU A 36 -12.26 -10.49 -0.84
C GLU A 36 -11.13 -10.25 -1.85
N ASP A 37 -11.39 -9.46 -2.86
CA ASP A 37 -10.38 -8.96 -3.79
C ASP A 37 -9.92 -7.57 -3.33
N CYS A 38 -8.84 -7.54 -2.55
CA CYS A 38 -8.30 -6.29 -1.99
C CYS A 38 -7.80 -5.33 -3.07
N SER A 39 -7.49 -5.82 -4.27
CA SER A 39 -7.05 -4.96 -5.38
C SER A 39 -8.14 -4.00 -5.87
N LYS A 40 -9.41 -4.34 -5.67
CA LYS A 40 -10.54 -3.48 -6.04
C LYS A 40 -10.70 -2.25 -5.14
N ASN A 41 -10.12 -2.28 -3.95
CA ASN A 41 -10.20 -1.18 -2.99
C ASN A 41 -9.19 -0.07 -3.27
N VAL A 42 -8.19 -0.34 -4.11
CA VAL A 42 -7.10 0.58 -4.39
C VAL A 42 -6.87 0.70 -5.89
N ASN A 43 -7.20 1.86 -6.42
CA ASN A 43 -6.92 2.20 -7.81
C ASN A 43 -5.98 3.40 -7.85
N GLY A 44 -4.87 3.28 -8.58
CA GLY A 44 -3.85 4.33 -8.69
C GLY A 44 -2.84 4.34 -7.52
N VAL A 45 -2.75 3.25 -6.76
CA VAL A 45 -1.69 3.04 -5.77
C VAL A 45 -0.54 2.28 -6.43
N VAL A 46 0.68 2.78 -6.23
CA VAL A 46 1.90 2.24 -6.83
C VAL A 46 3.01 2.10 -5.80
N LEU A 47 4.00 1.26 -6.12
CA LEU A 47 5.23 1.16 -5.36
C LEU A 47 6.09 2.41 -5.56
N GLY A 48 6.49 3.06 -4.48
CA GLY A 48 7.40 4.19 -4.48
C GLY A 48 8.56 4.04 -3.50
N LYS A 49 9.64 4.76 -3.77
CA LYS A 49 10.80 4.87 -2.87
C LYS A 49 10.93 6.30 -2.36
N VAL A 50 10.98 6.47 -1.05
CA VAL A 50 11.24 7.77 -0.43
C VAL A 50 12.72 8.09 -0.55
N LEU A 51 13.05 9.14 -1.28
CA LEU A 51 14.45 9.56 -1.51
C LEU A 51 14.95 10.50 -0.40
N SER A 52 14.10 11.46 -0.01
CA SER A 52 14.44 12.43 1.03
C SER A 52 13.22 12.83 1.85
N VAL A 53 13.48 13.21 3.09
CA VAL A 53 12.46 13.68 4.03
C VAL A 53 12.98 14.95 4.69
N LEU A 54 12.24 16.04 4.55
CA LEU A 54 12.54 17.33 5.16
C LEU A 54 11.35 17.77 6.02
N LYS A 55 11.61 18.35 7.17
CA LYS A 55 10.54 18.93 8.00
C LYS A 55 9.89 20.12 7.29
N LEU A 56 8.57 20.17 7.33
CA LEU A 56 7.82 21.33 6.82
C LEU A 56 7.95 22.49 7.82
N GLU A 57 8.38 23.65 7.35
CA GLU A 57 8.47 24.86 8.20
C GLU A 57 7.12 25.18 8.84
N GLY A 58 7.14 25.48 10.12
CA GLY A 58 5.94 25.81 10.91
C GLY A 58 5.09 24.60 11.27
N SER A 59 5.61 23.36 11.13
CA SER A 59 4.93 22.15 11.59
C SER A 59 5.89 21.13 12.18
N ASP A 60 5.62 20.71 13.39
CA ASP A 60 6.38 19.62 14.06
C ASP A 60 5.97 18.22 13.58
N LYS A 61 4.81 18.12 12.90
CA LYS A 61 4.21 16.84 12.52
C LYS A 61 4.29 16.53 11.03
N LEU A 62 4.54 17.53 10.18
CA LEU A 62 4.52 17.35 8.74
C LEU A 62 5.93 17.35 8.15
N SER A 63 6.14 16.46 7.21
CA SER A 63 7.37 16.33 6.44
C SER A 63 7.10 16.43 4.95
N ILE A 64 8.03 17.05 4.22
CA ILE A 64 8.06 17.08 2.76
C ILE A 64 8.91 15.91 2.30
N CYS A 65 8.32 15.01 1.53
CA CYS A 65 8.98 13.82 1.01
C CYS A 65 9.17 13.96 -0.50
N GLN A 66 10.36 13.61 -0.99
CA GLN A 66 10.57 13.37 -2.42
C GLN A 66 10.49 11.87 -2.65
N VAL A 67 9.58 11.45 -3.52
CA VAL A 67 9.27 10.05 -3.75
C VAL A 67 9.45 9.71 -5.22
N ASP A 68 10.27 8.71 -5.48
CA ASP A 68 10.45 8.12 -6.80
C ASP A 68 9.41 7.02 -7.01
N ILE A 69 8.65 7.12 -8.08
CA ILE A 69 7.68 6.11 -8.53
C ILE A 69 8.04 5.55 -9.91
N GLY A 70 9.32 5.59 -10.30
CA GLY A 70 9.81 5.08 -11.59
C GLY A 70 9.47 5.98 -12.78
N THR A 71 9.07 7.22 -12.55
CA THR A 71 8.82 8.22 -13.59
C THR A 71 9.99 9.19 -13.72
N SER A 72 10.02 9.97 -14.80
CA SER A 72 11.07 10.98 -15.03
C SER A 72 11.11 12.10 -14.00
N LYS A 73 10.07 12.27 -13.21
CA LYS A 73 9.95 13.30 -12.16
C LYS A 73 9.54 12.66 -10.85
N ASN A 74 10.28 12.97 -9.77
CA ASN A 74 9.89 12.57 -8.42
C ASN A 74 8.64 13.34 -7.98
N LEU A 75 7.80 12.69 -7.18
CA LEU A 75 6.64 13.31 -6.58
C LEU A 75 7.03 14.00 -5.27
N GLN A 76 6.56 15.23 -5.09
CA GLN A 76 6.62 15.89 -3.80
C GLN A 76 5.35 15.56 -3.03
N ILE A 77 5.49 14.93 -1.87
CA ILE A 77 4.36 14.50 -1.03
C ILE A 77 4.56 15.00 0.40
N ILE A 78 3.51 15.57 0.97
CA ILE A 78 3.50 15.95 2.39
C ILE A 78 2.95 14.78 3.19
N CYS A 79 3.71 14.33 4.18
CA CYS A 79 3.38 13.21 5.03
C CYS A 79 3.39 13.61 6.51
N GLY A 80 2.36 13.20 7.24
CA GLY A 80 2.23 13.43 8.68
C GLY A 80 2.62 12.23 9.55
N ALA A 81 3.05 11.14 8.95
CA ALA A 81 3.41 9.94 9.68
C ALA A 81 4.74 10.08 10.42
N ARG A 82 4.81 9.57 11.65
CA ARG A 82 6.02 9.64 12.48
C ARG A 82 7.11 8.66 12.04
N ASN A 83 6.72 7.58 11.37
CA ASN A 83 7.63 6.53 10.90
C ASN A 83 8.22 6.81 9.52
N ILE A 84 7.96 7.97 8.91
CA ILE A 84 8.56 8.35 7.63
C ILE A 84 10.07 8.59 7.76
N LYS A 85 10.84 8.01 6.86
CA LYS A 85 12.29 8.17 6.78
C LYS A 85 12.77 8.02 5.33
N PRO A 86 13.97 8.52 4.98
CA PRO A 86 14.53 8.32 3.65
C PRO A 86 14.94 6.86 3.42
N ASN A 87 15.02 6.48 2.16
CA ASN A 87 15.43 5.15 1.67
C ASN A 87 14.50 4.00 2.08
N ILE A 88 13.21 4.26 2.26
CA ILE A 88 12.19 3.22 2.46
C ILE A 88 11.31 3.09 1.23
N TYR A 89 10.72 1.91 1.08
CA TYR A 89 9.71 1.63 0.07
C TYR A 89 8.33 1.74 0.71
N VAL A 90 7.39 2.34 -0.04
CA VAL A 90 6.06 2.69 0.47
C VAL A 90 4.99 2.54 -0.61
N TYR A 91 3.75 2.44 -0.19
CA TYR A 91 2.60 2.57 -1.08
C TYR A 91 2.29 4.05 -1.33
N VAL A 92 2.22 4.43 -2.59
CA VAL A 92 1.97 5.81 -3.02
C VAL A 92 0.68 5.87 -3.81
N ALA A 93 -0.31 6.57 -3.29
CA ALA A 93 -1.51 6.93 -4.02
C ALA A 93 -1.24 8.17 -4.86
N THR A 94 -1.26 8.01 -6.19
CA THR A 94 -1.04 9.09 -7.14
C THR A 94 -2.28 9.97 -7.29
N VAL A 95 -2.12 11.14 -7.91
CA VAL A 95 -3.27 12.02 -8.20
C VAL A 95 -4.28 11.29 -9.07
N GLY A 96 -5.54 11.31 -8.67
CA GLY A 96 -6.63 10.55 -9.29
C GLY A 96 -6.89 9.17 -8.66
N ALA A 97 -5.99 8.69 -7.81
CA ALA A 97 -6.18 7.44 -7.08
C ALA A 97 -7.45 7.47 -6.22
N LYS A 98 -8.13 6.34 -6.17
CA LYS A 98 -9.34 6.15 -5.34
C LYS A 98 -9.05 5.12 -4.26
N LEU A 99 -9.17 5.54 -3.02
CA LEU A 99 -9.04 4.70 -1.83
C LEU A 99 -10.45 4.45 -1.28
N ASN A 100 -11.06 3.35 -1.73
CA ASN A 100 -12.46 3.07 -1.43
C ASN A 100 -12.70 2.80 0.06
N ALA A 101 -11.73 2.23 0.77
CA ALA A 101 -11.85 1.94 2.20
C ALA A 101 -12.11 3.19 3.05
N VAL A 102 -11.52 4.32 2.66
CA VAL A 102 -11.68 5.62 3.36
C VAL A 102 -12.48 6.62 2.54
N ASN A 103 -13.08 6.20 1.42
CA ASN A 103 -13.86 7.03 0.50
C ASN A 103 -13.12 8.31 0.08
N LEU A 104 -11.85 8.19 -0.26
CA LEU A 104 -10.96 9.30 -0.57
C LEU A 104 -10.48 9.22 -2.02
N THR A 105 -10.57 10.34 -2.74
CA THR A 105 -9.93 10.52 -4.05
C THR A 105 -8.76 11.48 -3.91
N ILE A 106 -7.57 11.03 -4.30
CA ILE A 106 -6.35 11.81 -4.18
C ILE A 106 -6.33 12.94 -5.21
N LYS A 107 -6.11 14.15 -4.73
CA LYS A 107 -5.97 15.37 -5.54
C LYS A 107 -4.69 16.07 -5.18
N ARG A 108 -4.16 16.88 -6.12
CA ARG A 108 -3.13 17.85 -5.75
C ARG A 108 -3.68 18.77 -4.68
N SER A 109 -2.95 18.96 -3.62
CA SER A 109 -3.34 19.83 -2.52
C SER A 109 -2.17 20.70 -2.09
N GLU A 110 -2.47 21.94 -1.74
CA GLU A 110 -1.50 22.84 -1.15
C GLU A 110 -1.66 22.81 0.38
N ILE A 111 -0.60 22.44 1.07
CA ILE A 111 -0.56 22.37 2.52
C ILE A 111 0.51 23.34 3.01
N ARG A 112 0.09 24.42 3.66
CA ARG A 112 0.98 25.49 4.16
C ARG A 112 1.91 26.07 3.09
N GLY A 113 1.37 26.34 1.90
CA GLY A 113 2.14 26.91 0.79
C GLY A 113 3.02 25.91 0.03
N VAL A 114 2.97 24.62 0.40
CA VAL A 114 3.73 23.55 -0.27
C VAL A 114 2.78 22.60 -0.96
N MET A 115 3.05 22.32 -2.24
CA MET A 115 2.21 21.46 -3.06
C MET A 115 2.50 19.98 -2.75
N SER A 116 1.45 19.19 -2.51
CA SER A 116 1.50 17.72 -2.41
C SER A 116 0.88 17.09 -3.65
N GLU A 117 1.62 16.21 -4.31
CA GLU A 117 1.24 15.58 -5.59
C GLU A 117 0.86 14.10 -5.42
N GLY A 118 0.41 13.71 -4.23
CA GLY A 118 0.02 12.35 -3.92
C GLY A 118 -0.10 12.14 -2.42
N MET A 119 -0.25 10.88 -2.01
CA MET A 119 -0.30 10.49 -0.61
C MET A 119 0.49 9.19 -0.39
N ILE A 120 1.26 9.13 0.69
CA ILE A 120 1.88 7.89 1.17
C ILE A 120 0.86 7.21 2.09
N CYS A 121 0.54 5.96 1.81
CA CYS A 121 -0.59 5.26 2.42
C CYS A 121 -0.19 4.41 3.63
N SER A 122 -1.10 4.31 4.57
CA SER A 122 -1.14 3.30 5.64
C SER A 122 -1.96 2.08 5.20
N LEU A 123 -1.87 0.97 5.93
CA LEU A 123 -2.70 -0.21 5.68
C LEU A 123 -4.20 0.07 5.86
N GLN A 124 -4.55 0.95 6.81
CA GLN A 124 -5.94 1.38 7.01
C GLN A 124 -6.51 2.09 5.79
N GLU A 125 -5.75 3.01 5.19
CA GLU A 125 -6.19 3.74 3.98
C GLU A 125 -6.30 2.83 2.77
N LEU A 126 -5.51 1.75 2.74
CA LEU A 126 -5.60 0.69 1.72
C LEU A 126 -6.74 -0.30 1.98
N GLY A 127 -7.38 -0.25 3.16
CA GLY A 127 -8.45 -1.17 3.56
C GLY A 127 -7.96 -2.58 3.90
N LEU A 128 -6.69 -2.69 4.28
CA LEU A 128 -6.05 -3.96 4.66
C LEU A 128 -6.12 -4.19 6.18
N GLU A 129 -6.23 -3.12 6.96
CA GLU A 129 -6.39 -3.14 8.41
C GLU A 129 -7.45 -2.13 8.86
N ASP A 130 -8.04 -2.39 10.03
CA ASP A 130 -9.04 -1.49 10.63
C ASP A 130 -8.40 -0.24 11.25
N SER A 131 -7.13 -0.34 11.66
CA SER A 131 -6.36 0.78 12.22
C SER A 131 -4.88 0.63 11.88
N SER A 132 -4.14 1.75 11.80
CA SER A 132 -2.69 1.73 11.61
C SER A 132 -2.04 2.91 12.30
N GLU A 133 -0.84 2.71 12.86
CA GLU A 133 -0.06 3.74 13.59
C GLU A 133 0.92 4.51 12.69
N GLY A 134 0.69 4.60 11.41
CA GLY A 134 1.55 5.31 10.46
C GLY A 134 1.42 4.75 9.06
N ILE A 135 2.40 5.09 8.23
CA ILE A 135 2.47 4.56 6.87
C ILE A 135 3.00 3.13 6.87
N GLU A 136 2.60 2.35 5.86
CA GLU A 136 3.18 1.03 5.62
C GLU A 136 4.54 1.15 4.96
N ILE A 137 5.53 0.49 5.57
CA ILE A 137 6.90 0.39 5.05
C ILE A 137 7.07 -1.01 4.46
N ILE A 138 7.27 -1.06 3.15
CA ILE A 138 7.42 -2.32 2.43
C ILE A 138 8.84 -2.84 2.63
N ASP A 139 8.96 -4.14 2.91
CA ASP A 139 10.24 -4.81 3.01
C ASP A 139 11.08 -4.63 1.73
N GLU A 140 12.38 -4.35 1.89
CA GLU A 140 13.26 -4.04 0.77
C GLU A 140 13.41 -5.23 -0.18
N ASP A 141 13.51 -6.44 0.33
CA ASP A 141 13.65 -7.65 -0.49
C ASP A 141 12.38 -7.91 -1.31
N LEU A 142 11.22 -7.57 -0.76
CA LEU A 142 9.96 -7.64 -1.47
C LEU A 142 9.84 -6.53 -2.52
N ALA A 143 10.21 -5.31 -2.17
CA ALA A 143 10.15 -4.15 -3.06
C ALA A 143 11.08 -4.31 -4.27
N LEU A 144 12.28 -4.87 -4.08
CA LEU A 144 13.26 -5.08 -5.14
C LEU A 144 12.85 -6.14 -6.18
N LYS A 145 11.86 -6.96 -5.88
CA LYS A 145 11.25 -7.90 -6.85
C LYS A 145 10.33 -7.20 -7.85
N HIS A 146 10.01 -5.94 -7.64
CA HIS A 146 9.08 -5.16 -8.45
C HIS A 146 9.73 -3.87 -8.96
N VAL A 147 9.21 -3.36 -10.06
CA VAL A 147 9.66 -2.07 -10.62
C VAL A 147 8.90 -0.94 -9.93
N LEU A 148 9.59 0.16 -9.61
CA LEU A 148 8.92 1.36 -9.07
C LEU A 148 7.80 1.81 -10.02
N GLY A 149 6.69 2.25 -9.45
CA GLY A 149 5.50 2.64 -10.21
C GLY A 149 4.60 1.48 -10.62
N THR A 150 4.98 0.23 -10.34
CA THR A 150 4.10 -0.91 -10.58
C THR A 150 2.83 -0.75 -9.74
N PRO A 151 1.63 -0.80 -10.35
CA PRO A 151 0.39 -0.83 -9.60
C PRO A 151 0.36 -2.13 -8.80
N CYS A 152 0.41 -2.04 -7.48
CA CYS A 152 0.33 -3.25 -6.68
C CYS A 152 -0.05 -2.97 -5.23
N LEU A 153 -0.79 -3.91 -4.68
CA LEU A 153 -0.72 -4.25 -3.28
C LEU A 153 0.33 -5.35 -3.17
N LEU A 154 1.55 -4.96 -2.83
CA LEU A 154 2.56 -5.93 -2.39
C LEU A 154 2.09 -6.43 -1.03
N TYR A 155 1.61 -7.64 -1.01
CA TYR A 155 1.10 -8.23 0.20
C TYR A 155 2.28 -8.59 1.12
N THR A 156 2.28 -8.02 2.30
CA THR A 156 3.17 -8.48 3.36
C THR A 156 2.59 -9.75 3.98
N SER A 157 3.34 -10.84 3.92
CA SER A 157 2.96 -12.15 4.44
C SER A 157 2.96 -12.24 5.97
N ASP A 158 3.22 -11.15 6.68
CA ASP A 158 3.51 -11.17 8.11
C ASP A 158 2.30 -11.06 9.04
N ALA A 159 1.09 -11.20 8.53
CA ALA A 159 -0.11 -11.25 9.37
C ALA A 159 -0.43 -12.66 9.92
N ALA A 160 0.53 -13.59 9.96
CA ALA A 160 0.31 -14.96 10.36
C ALA A 160 1.08 -15.41 11.61
N ASP A 161 1.61 -14.47 12.40
CA ASP A 161 2.20 -14.77 13.71
C ASP A 161 1.42 -14.07 14.83
N GLU A 162 0.26 -14.65 15.17
CA GLU A 162 -0.28 -14.70 16.55
C GLU A 162 -1.36 -15.75 16.64
#